data_3965c8a7ada173d920db56301c65d609
#
_entry.id   3965c8a7ada173d920db56301c65d609
#
_cell.length_a   1.000
_cell.length_b   1.000
_cell.length_c   1.000
_cell.angle_alpha   90.00
_cell.angle_beta   90.00
_cell.angle_gamma   90.00
#
_symmetry.space_group_name_H-M   'P 1'
#
loop_
_entity.id
_entity.type
_entity.pdbx_description
1 polymer ?
#
loop_
_entity_poly.entity_id
_entity_poly.type
_entity_poly.pdbx_seq_one_letter_code
_entity_poly.pdbx_strand_id
1 'polypeptide(L)'
;DKNIEKLEEIPGVGKQLASAFVAFIGDGSRYPNVSTIGAATGLVPRLDMSSTSLRLGHITKCGNTNLRSLLILAAWSHVKAKGSGALKDRYLYMTQVQSKGKKIAIVAVARKLAELMYTLLKNGTSYEKRTSPTISQLVDDALAVAS
;
A
#
# COMPACT_ATOMS: atom_id res chain seq x y z
N ASP A 1 -1.68 13.17 18.32
CA ASP A 1 -0.77 12.05 18.40
C ASP A 1 0.29 12.16 17.31
N LYS A 2 1.54 12.13 17.72
CA LYS A 2 2.67 12.26 16.81
C LYS A 2 2.74 11.16 15.76
N ASN A 3 2.31 9.95 16.12
CA ASN A 3 2.30 8.84 15.16
C ASN A 3 1.27 9.06 14.05
N ILE A 4 0.12 9.58 14.41
CA ILE A 4 -0.92 9.90 13.43
C ILE A 4 -0.40 10.99 12.48
N GLU A 5 0.22 12.03 13.02
CA GLU A 5 0.78 13.12 12.22
C GLU A 5 1.85 12.64 11.24
N LYS A 6 2.70 11.73 11.68
CA LYS A 6 3.73 11.15 10.80
C LYS A 6 3.12 10.42 9.62
N LEU A 7 2.07 9.64 9.86
CA LEU A 7 1.41 8.90 8.80
C LEU A 7 0.68 9.83 7.82
N GLU A 8 0.15 10.93 8.32
CA GLU A 8 -0.53 11.91 7.47
C GLU A 8 0.42 12.62 6.50
N GLU A 9 1.72 12.55 6.73
CA GLU A 9 2.71 13.10 5.79
C GLU A 9 2.74 12.33 4.47
N ILE A 10 2.27 11.08 4.47
CA ILE A 10 2.23 10.26 3.25
C ILE A 10 1.10 10.77 2.35
N PRO A 11 1.38 11.13 1.09
CA PRO A 11 0.32 11.58 0.19
C PRO A 11 -0.80 10.53 0.07
N GLY A 12 -2.03 10.94 0.26
CA GLY A 12 -3.19 10.07 0.20
C GLY A 12 -3.62 9.49 1.54
N VAL A 13 -2.79 9.61 2.57
CA VAL A 13 -3.12 9.12 3.92
C VAL A 13 -3.71 10.26 4.73
N GLY A 14 -5.00 10.16 5.02
CA GLY A 14 -5.69 11.14 5.86
C GLY A 14 -5.74 10.70 7.32
N LYS A 15 -6.32 11.56 8.13
CA LYS A 15 -6.42 11.33 9.57
C LYS A 15 -7.19 10.07 9.92
N GLN A 16 -8.24 9.77 9.17
CA GLN A 16 -9.06 8.58 9.44
C GLN A 16 -8.25 7.29 9.28
N LEU A 17 -7.51 7.16 8.18
CA LEU A 17 -6.67 5.99 7.98
C LEU A 17 -5.53 5.95 9.00
N ALA A 18 -4.87 7.09 9.22
CA ALA A 18 -3.76 7.17 10.16
C ALA A 18 -4.19 6.73 11.57
N SER A 19 -5.33 7.23 12.04
CA SER A 19 -5.87 6.86 13.34
C SER A 19 -6.22 5.37 13.42
N ALA A 20 -6.89 4.86 12.39
CA ALA A 20 -7.27 3.44 12.34
C ALA A 20 -6.04 2.54 12.32
N PHE A 21 -5.02 2.93 11.58
CA PHE A 21 -3.80 2.14 11.47
C PHE A 21 -3.02 2.11 12.80
N VAL A 22 -2.90 3.26 13.46
CA VAL A 22 -2.23 3.34 14.76
C VAL A 22 -2.95 2.44 15.77
N ALA A 23 -4.29 2.47 15.79
CA ALA A 23 -5.08 1.62 16.66
C ALA A 23 -4.91 0.13 16.32
N PHE A 24 -4.82 -0.19 15.03
CA PHE A 24 -4.63 -1.57 14.56
C PHE A 24 -3.27 -2.13 14.98
N ILE A 25 -2.21 -1.34 14.87
CA ILE A 25 -0.86 -1.77 15.24
C ILE A 25 -0.72 -1.91 16.76
N GLY A 26 -1.37 -1.03 17.53
CA GLY A 26 -1.21 -1.02 18.99
C GLY A 26 0.25 -0.78 19.35
N ASP A 27 0.80 -1.64 20.22
CA ASP A 27 2.21 -1.55 20.63
C ASP A 27 3.16 -2.26 19.64
N GLY A 28 2.61 -2.85 18.58
CA GLY A 28 3.42 -3.54 17.57
C GLY A 28 3.84 -4.96 17.93
N SER A 29 3.54 -5.43 19.12
CA SER A 29 4.00 -6.75 19.57
C SER A 29 3.44 -7.91 18.75
N ARG A 30 2.25 -7.73 18.16
CA ARG A 30 1.62 -8.78 17.34
C ARG A 30 2.20 -8.86 15.93
N TYR A 31 3.00 -7.89 15.51
CA TYR A 31 3.52 -7.78 14.15
C TYR A 31 5.03 -7.68 14.19
N PRO A 32 5.74 -8.82 14.34
CA PRO A 32 7.19 -8.80 14.52
C PRO A 32 7.95 -8.37 13.28
N ASN A 33 7.35 -8.47 12.10
CA ASN A 33 8.01 -8.06 10.87
C ASN A 33 7.01 -7.53 9.85
N VAL A 34 7.54 -6.90 8.81
CA VAL A 34 6.74 -6.23 7.78
C VAL A 34 5.78 -7.18 7.06
N SER A 35 6.20 -8.41 6.83
CA SER A 35 5.38 -9.35 6.06
C SER A 35 4.09 -9.72 6.77
N THR A 36 4.05 -9.66 8.11
CA THR A 36 2.84 -9.96 8.87
C THR A 36 1.76 -8.90 8.67
N ILE A 37 2.13 -7.69 8.33
CA ILE A 37 1.19 -6.60 8.11
C ILE A 37 0.35 -6.85 6.85
N GLY A 38 0.96 -7.30 5.77
CA GLY A 38 0.22 -7.64 4.54
C GLY A 38 -0.83 -8.72 4.80
N ALA A 39 -0.45 -9.77 5.50
CA ALA A 39 -1.37 -10.86 5.83
C ALA A 39 -2.50 -10.37 6.75
N ALA A 40 -2.15 -9.59 7.76
CA ALA A 40 -3.12 -9.12 8.75
C ALA A 40 -4.15 -8.15 8.16
N THR A 41 -3.78 -7.39 7.14
CA THR A 41 -4.71 -6.46 6.47
C THR A 41 -5.55 -7.13 5.39
N GLY A 42 -5.25 -8.38 5.05
CA GLY A 42 -5.98 -9.09 4.01
C GLY A 42 -5.65 -8.64 2.59
N LEU A 43 -4.58 -7.87 2.42
CA LEU A 43 -4.15 -7.38 1.11
C LEU A 43 -3.14 -8.34 0.50
N VAL A 44 -3.66 -9.44 -0.05
CA VAL A 44 -2.82 -10.50 -0.62
C VAL A 44 -2.79 -10.39 -2.14
N PRO A 45 -1.70 -10.86 -2.79
CA PRO A 45 -1.62 -10.85 -4.24
C PRO A 45 -2.75 -11.65 -4.89
N ARG A 46 -3.21 -11.17 -6.03
CA ARG A 46 -4.31 -11.79 -6.76
C ARG A 46 -4.04 -13.24 -7.12
N LEU A 47 -2.80 -13.57 -7.43
CA LEU A 47 -2.41 -14.94 -7.79
C LEU A 47 -2.68 -15.92 -6.66
N ASP A 48 -2.47 -15.51 -5.43
CA ASP A 48 -2.73 -16.35 -4.27
C ASP A 48 -4.22 -16.59 -4.05
N MET A 49 -5.06 -15.74 -4.63
CA MET A 49 -6.51 -15.83 -4.50
C MET A 49 -7.14 -16.75 -5.55
N SER A 50 -6.45 -17.02 -6.64
CA SER A 50 -7.02 -17.71 -7.79
C SER A 50 -7.50 -19.13 -7.50
N SER A 51 -6.78 -19.88 -6.69
CA SER A 51 -7.09 -21.26 -6.38
C SER A 51 -7.99 -21.43 -5.15
N THR A 52 -8.14 -20.41 -4.34
CA THR A 52 -8.85 -20.50 -3.07
C THR A 52 -9.70 -19.27 -2.81
N SER A 53 -10.28 -18.69 -3.86
CA SER A 53 -11.00 -17.43 -3.76
C SER A 53 -12.10 -17.42 -2.69
N LEU A 54 -12.83 -18.51 -2.53
CA LEU A 54 -13.86 -18.61 -1.52
C LEU A 54 -13.29 -18.59 -0.11
N ARG A 55 -12.19 -19.31 0.10
CA ARG A 55 -11.53 -19.33 1.40
C ARG A 55 -10.92 -17.98 1.72
N LEU A 56 -10.30 -17.34 0.73
CA LEU A 56 -9.70 -16.02 0.92
C LEU A 56 -10.76 -14.97 1.25
N GLY A 57 -11.91 -15.05 0.59
CA GLY A 57 -13.03 -14.19 0.94
C GLY A 57 -13.47 -14.37 2.38
N HIS A 58 -13.44 -15.60 2.86
CA HIS A 58 -13.76 -15.90 4.25
C HIS A 58 -12.66 -15.41 5.20
N ILE A 59 -11.40 -15.65 4.87
CA ILE A 59 -10.26 -15.20 5.67
C ILE A 59 -10.23 -13.68 5.81
N THR A 60 -10.49 -12.97 4.72
CA THR A 60 -10.49 -11.50 4.75
C THR A 60 -11.59 -10.94 5.61
N LYS A 61 -12.67 -11.67 5.84
CA LYS A 61 -13.71 -11.26 6.79
C LYS A 61 -13.21 -11.27 8.22
N CYS A 62 -12.22 -12.09 8.53
CA CYS A 62 -11.62 -12.15 9.86
C CYS A 62 -10.64 -10.99 10.09
N GLY A 63 -10.18 -10.32 9.02
CA GLY A 63 -9.33 -9.16 9.14
C GLY A 63 -10.14 -7.90 9.37
N ASN A 64 -9.44 -6.77 9.52
CA ASN A 64 -10.07 -5.48 9.69
C ASN A 64 -10.53 -4.95 8.33
N THR A 65 -11.78 -5.24 7.97
CA THR A 65 -12.37 -4.85 6.69
C THR A 65 -12.37 -3.34 6.48
N ASN A 66 -12.64 -2.58 7.55
CA ASN A 66 -12.63 -1.12 7.48
C ASN A 66 -11.24 -0.61 7.16
N LEU A 67 -10.23 -1.13 7.82
CA LEU A 67 -8.84 -0.74 7.58
C LEU A 67 -8.43 -1.06 6.14
N ARG A 68 -8.77 -2.24 5.64
CA ARG A 68 -8.47 -2.63 4.28
C ARG A 68 -9.10 -1.68 3.26
N SER A 69 -10.35 -1.32 3.47
CA SER A 69 -11.05 -0.36 2.60
C SER A 69 -10.38 1.00 2.61
N LEU A 70 -10.00 1.49 3.79
CA LEU A 70 -9.28 2.75 3.92
C LEU A 70 -7.93 2.72 3.23
N LEU A 71 -7.21 1.61 3.33
CA LEU A 71 -5.91 1.44 2.67
C LEU A 71 -6.06 1.46 1.14
N ILE A 72 -7.09 0.82 0.61
CA ILE A 72 -7.33 0.82 -0.83
C ILE A 72 -7.68 2.23 -1.32
N LEU A 73 -8.53 2.94 -0.60
CA LEU A 73 -8.86 4.32 -0.95
C LEU A 73 -7.62 5.22 -0.90
N ALA A 74 -6.80 5.04 0.13
CA ALA A 74 -5.56 5.79 0.27
C ALA A 74 -4.58 5.48 -0.86
N ALA A 75 -4.52 4.21 -1.28
CA ALA A 75 -3.66 3.80 -2.39
C ALA A 75 -4.06 4.51 -3.68
N TRP A 76 -5.36 4.58 -3.98
CA TRP A 76 -5.84 5.34 -5.14
C TRP A 76 -5.45 6.80 -5.05
N SER A 77 -5.66 7.42 -3.89
CA SER A 77 -5.28 8.83 -3.68
C SER A 77 -3.78 9.04 -3.82
N HIS A 78 -3.00 8.10 -3.29
CA HIS A 78 -1.54 8.17 -3.33
C HIS A 78 -1.01 8.17 -4.77
N VAL A 79 -1.50 7.25 -5.61
CA VAL A 79 -1.02 7.16 -6.99
C VAL A 79 -1.50 8.31 -7.86
N LYS A 80 -2.57 8.98 -7.46
CA LYS A 80 -3.08 10.18 -8.17
C LYS A 80 -2.41 11.46 -7.71
N ALA A 81 -1.79 11.46 -6.54
CA ALA A 81 -1.17 12.67 -6.00
C ALA A 81 0.05 13.06 -6.83
N LYS A 82 0.22 14.37 -7.02
CA LYS A 82 1.40 14.88 -7.73
C LYS A 82 2.66 14.58 -6.94
N GLY A 83 3.65 14.07 -7.64
CA GLY A 83 4.95 13.85 -7.04
C GLY A 83 5.03 12.71 -6.04
N SER A 84 4.01 11.86 -5.94
CA SER A 84 4.16 10.63 -5.17
C SER A 84 5.23 9.76 -5.82
N GLY A 85 6.07 9.11 -5.00
CA GLY A 85 7.31 8.50 -5.48
C GLY A 85 7.20 7.03 -5.83
N ALA A 86 7.94 6.19 -5.08
CA ALA A 86 8.16 4.79 -5.43
C ALA A 86 6.87 3.97 -5.60
N LEU A 87 5.83 4.21 -4.81
CA LEU A 87 4.58 3.44 -4.92
C LEU A 87 3.81 3.78 -6.17
N LYS A 88 3.81 5.07 -6.56
CA LYS A 88 3.21 5.48 -7.83
C LYS A 88 3.98 4.88 -9.01
N ASP A 89 5.31 4.88 -8.94
CA ASP A 89 6.14 4.28 -9.97
C ASP A 89 5.85 2.80 -10.10
N ARG A 90 5.68 2.09 -8.99
CA ARG A 90 5.33 0.68 -9.01
C ARG A 90 3.96 0.44 -9.63
N TYR A 91 2.99 1.27 -9.31
CA TYR A 91 1.65 1.17 -9.90
C TYR A 91 1.72 1.33 -11.42
N LEU A 92 2.42 2.35 -11.89
CA LEU A 92 2.59 2.60 -13.33
C LEU A 92 3.37 1.46 -13.99
N TYR A 93 4.40 0.95 -13.33
CA TYR A 93 5.15 -0.19 -13.85
C TYR A 93 4.25 -1.42 -14.02
N MET A 94 3.45 -1.74 -13.01
CA MET A 94 2.55 -2.89 -13.08
C MET A 94 1.49 -2.74 -14.16
N THR A 95 0.93 -1.54 -14.33
CA THR A 95 -0.16 -1.32 -15.29
C THR A 95 0.34 -1.07 -16.70
N GLN A 96 1.44 -0.31 -16.86
CA GLN A 96 1.93 0.11 -18.18
C GLN A 96 3.00 -0.82 -18.75
N VAL A 97 3.82 -1.41 -17.90
CA VAL A 97 4.91 -2.29 -18.36
C VAL A 97 4.48 -3.75 -18.28
N GLN A 98 3.94 -4.18 -17.14
CA GLN A 98 3.54 -5.58 -16.93
C GLN A 98 2.12 -5.88 -17.41
N SER A 99 1.38 -4.87 -17.84
CA SER A 99 0.01 -5.01 -18.34
C SER A 99 -0.95 -5.66 -17.35
N LYS A 100 -0.72 -5.46 -16.06
CA LYS A 100 -1.61 -5.97 -15.02
C LYS A 100 -2.83 -5.07 -14.87
N GLY A 101 -3.95 -5.64 -14.44
CA GLY A 101 -5.16 -4.87 -14.20
C GLY A 101 -4.97 -3.84 -13.09
N LYS A 102 -5.70 -2.73 -13.20
CA LYS A 102 -5.61 -1.63 -12.24
C LYS A 102 -5.95 -2.07 -10.82
N LYS A 103 -6.96 -2.93 -10.65
CA LYS A 103 -7.34 -3.42 -9.32
C LYS A 103 -6.26 -4.28 -8.69
N ILE A 104 -5.60 -5.11 -9.49
CA ILE A 104 -4.48 -5.93 -9.02
C ILE A 104 -3.34 -5.03 -8.57
N ALA A 105 -3.02 -4.04 -9.39
CA ALA A 105 -1.94 -3.11 -9.10
C ALA A 105 -2.23 -2.29 -7.84
N ILE A 106 -3.48 -1.83 -7.66
CA ILE A 106 -3.81 -0.99 -6.51
C ILE A 106 -3.81 -1.79 -5.21
N VAL A 107 -4.19 -3.05 -5.23
CA VAL A 107 -4.10 -3.92 -4.05
C VAL A 107 -2.63 -4.09 -3.64
N ALA A 108 -1.74 -4.28 -4.61
CA ALA A 108 -0.31 -4.37 -4.33
C ALA A 108 0.23 -3.07 -3.74
N VAL A 109 -0.21 -1.92 -4.26
CA VAL A 109 0.18 -0.61 -3.71
C VAL A 109 -0.36 -0.43 -2.30
N ALA A 110 -1.62 -0.80 -2.05
CA ALA A 110 -2.21 -0.69 -0.71
C ALA A 110 -1.44 -1.53 0.31
N ARG A 111 -1.03 -2.73 -0.08
CA ARG A 111 -0.20 -3.58 0.77
C ARG A 111 1.14 -2.92 1.09
N LYS A 112 1.81 -2.39 0.07
CA LYS A 112 3.08 -1.69 0.27
C LYS A 112 2.91 -0.42 1.09
N LEU A 113 1.79 0.26 0.94
CA LEU A 113 1.48 1.43 1.73
C LEU A 113 1.35 1.07 3.22
N ALA A 114 0.64 -0.03 3.51
CA ALA A 114 0.52 -0.52 4.89
C ALA A 114 1.89 -0.90 5.47
N GLU A 115 2.73 -1.54 4.69
CA GLU A 115 4.10 -1.90 5.10
C GLU A 115 4.94 -0.65 5.37
N LEU A 116 4.80 0.36 4.53
CA LEU A 116 5.48 1.64 4.73
C LEU A 116 5.03 2.32 6.03
N MET A 117 3.72 2.38 6.25
CA MET A 117 3.18 2.97 7.47
C MET A 117 3.69 2.26 8.72
N TYR A 118 3.70 0.93 8.69
CA TYR A 118 4.25 0.15 9.79
C TYR A 118 5.73 0.46 10.02
N THR A 119 6.52 0.53 8.96
CA THR A 119 7.95 0.79 9.06
C THR A 119 8.22 2.17 9.67
N LEU A 120 7.45 3.18 9.27
CA LEU A 120 7.61 4.52 9.83
C LEU A 120 7.30 4.53 11.32
N LEU A 121 6.25 3.84 11.74
CA LEU A 121 5.90 3.76 13.16
C LEU A 121 6.95 2.99 13.96
N LYS A 122 7.40 1.85 13.43
CA LYS A 122 8.37 1.01 14.13
C LYS A 122 9.71 1.71 14.32
N ASN A 123 10.17 2.41 13.29
CA ASN A 123 11.47 3.08 13.32
C ASN A 123 11.42 4.50 13.87
N GLY A 124 10.21 5.04 14.08
CA GLY A 124 10.03 6.42 14.51
C GLY A 124 10.48 7.44 13.50
N THR A 125 10.52 7.07 12.22
CA THR A 125 10.98 7.93 11.13
C THR A 125 9.82 8.62 10.43
N SER A 126 10.13 9.71 9.73
CA SER A 126 9.16 10.44 8.93
C SER A 126 9.17 9.96 7.48
N TYR A 127 8.07 10.21 6.78
CA TYR A 127 7.96 9.84 5.38
C TYR A 127 8.97 10.62 4.54
N GLU A 128 9.67 9.90 3.68
CA GLU A 128 10.54 10.49 2.67
C GLU A 128 10.09 10.00 1.30
N LYS A 129 9.91 10.94 0.40
CA LYS A 129 9.60 10.60 -0.98
C LYS A 129 10.79 9.88 -1.60
N ARG A 130 10.57 8.66 -2.06
CA ARG A 130 11.60 7.86 -2.72
C ARG A 130 11.14 7.46 -4.09
N THR A 131 12.09 7.41 -5.02
CA THR A 131 11.85 6.87 -6.34
C THR A 131 12.87 5.76 -6.59
N SER A 132 12.46 4.76 -7.38
CA SER A 132 13.40 3.76 -7.87
C SER A 132 13.87 4.23 -9.24
N PRO A 133 15.14 4.60 -9.41
CA PRO A 133 15.60 5.09 -10.72
C PRO A 133 15.33 4.10 -11.85
N THR A 134 15.53 2.81 -11.62
CA THR A 134 15.28 1.78 -12.62
C THR A 134 13.81 1.69 -13.00
N ILE A 135 12.92 1.64 -11.99
CA ILE A 135 11.48 1.55 -12.23
C ILE A 135 10.98 2.83 -12.89
N SER A 136 11.45 3.97 -12.43
CA SER A 136 11.06 5.26 -12.98
C SER A 136 11.41 5.34 -14.47
N GLN A 137 12.61 4.88 -14.84
CA GLN A 137 13.05 4.87 -16.25
C GLN A 137 12.17 3.96 -17.09
N LEU A 138 11.85 2.77 -16.60
CA LEU A 138 10.98 1.82 -17.31
C LEU A 138 9.58 2.39 -17.53
N VAL A 139 9.06 3.10 -16.54
CA VAL A 139 7.76 3.76 -16.66
C VAL A 139 7.80 4.86 -17.70
N ASP A 140 8.84 5.70 -17.68
CA ASP A 140 8.99 6.78 -18.65
C ASP A 140 9.08 6.24 -20.07
N ASP A 141 9.84 5.16 -20.27
CA ASP A 141 9.97 4.51 -21.56
C ASP A 141 8.63 3.96 -22.05
N ALA A 142 7.88 3.31 -21.17
CA ALA A 142 6.57 2.76 -21.51
C ALA A 142 5.56 3.84 -21.87
N LEU A 143 5.55 4.94 -21.13
CA LEU A 143 4.65 6.07 -21.39
C LEU A 143 5.01 6.78 -22.69
N ALA A 144 6.31 6.88 -23.01
CA ALA A 144 6.75 7.47 -24.25
C ALA A 144 6.29 6.65 -25.46
N VAL A 145 6.33 5.32 -25.35
CA VAL A 145 5.85 4.43 -26.42
C VAL A 145 4.33 4.54 -26.58
N ALA A 146 3.60 4.71 -25.46
CA ALA A 146 2.14 4.78 -25.48
C ALA A 146 1.61 6.11 -26.04
N SER A 147 2.44 7.14 -26.05
CA SER A 147 2.07 8.43 -26.62
C SER A 147 2.57 8.54 -28.05
#